data_31fb3095575d0061b8d0b4f19c90ff09
#
_entry.id   31fb3095575d0061b8d0b4f19c90ff09
#
_cell.length_a   1.000
_cell.length_b   1.000
_cell.length_c   1.000
_cell.angle_alpha   90.00
_cell.angle_beta   90.00
_cell.angle_gamma   90.00
#
_symmetry.space_group_name_H-M   'P 1'
#
loop_
_entity.id
_entity.type
_entity.pdbx_description
1 polymer ?
#
loop_
_entity_poly.entity_id
_entity_poly.type
_entity_poly.pdbx_seq_one_letter_code
_entity_poly.pdbx_strand_id
1 'polypeptide(L)'
;EELFSLFNKNISDYVKIVPLDLWYRFVFSNGDKFDYNGDDKSMEEQVKKFNPSDYDGYKNLVNFTEKIFNKGFTDLSDKPFNNLIFMMKQIPSLLKLKSYKSVYSLVSNYISNEKLRRVFSMHPLLVGGNPFSTTSIYTLILFLEKKWGIHYSMGGTGSVVKALEKLMIEENIKIIKDAEVTEILTENKKVKGIKINNSKIINSDYVIC
;
A
#
# COMPACT_ATOMS: atom_id res chain seq x y z
N GLU A 1 1.84 1.61 13.74
CA GLU A 1 1.39 1.85 15.14
C GLU A 1 0.66 0.62 15.68
N GLU A 2 -0.37 0.11 15.03
CA GLU A 2 -1.22 -1.00 15.50
C GLU A 2 -0.41 -2.22 15.95
N LEU A 3 0.60 -2.64 15.18
CA LEU A 3 1.44 -3.80 15.55
C LEU A 3 2.10 -3.63 16.92
N PHE A 4 2.65 -2.45 17.22
CA PHE A 4 3.27 -2.19 18.53
C PHE A 4 2.24 -2.13 19.64
N SER A 5 1.04 -1.58 19.38
CA SER A 5 -0.04 -1.50 20.37
C SER A 5 -0.58 -2.88 20.77
N LEU A 6 -0.51 -3.90 19.90
CA LEU A 6 -0.84 -5.30 20.26
C LEU A 6 0.02 -5.84 21.43
N PHE A 7 1.22 -5.31 21.58
CA PHE A 7 2.17 -5.67 22.64
C PHE A 7 2.22 -4.63 23.76
N ASN A 8 1.25 -3.70 23.82
CA ASN A 8 1.23 -2.57 24.77
C ASN A 8 2.48 -1.68 24.65
N LYS A 9 3.03 -1.53 23.46
CA LYS A 9 4.21 -0.71 23.17
C LYS A 9 3.83 0.50 22.32
N ASN A 10 4.60 1.58 22.46
CA ASN A 10 4.45 2.75 21.63
C ASN A 10 5.57 2.76 20.57
N ILE A 11 5.22 2.86 19.29
CA ILE A 11 6.20 2.88 18.20
C ILE A 11 7.22 4.02 18.33
N SER A 12 6.86 5.14 18.95
CA SER A 12 7.76 6.28 19.16
C SER A 12 8.97 5.97 20.06
N ASP A 13 8.89 4.90 20.88
CA ASP A 13 9.99 4.44 21.74
C ASP A 13 11.01 3.60 20.94
N TYR A 14 10.69 3.25 19.72
CA TYR A 14 11.48 2.38 18.84
C TYR A 14 12.01 3.11 17.62
N VAL A 15 11.21 3.95 17.00
CA VAL A 15 11.58 4.69 15.79
C VAL A 15 10.85 6.03 15.71
N LYS A 16 11.60 7.08 15.37
CA LYS A 16 11.03 8.40 15.13
C LYS A 16 10.46 8.47 13.70
N ILE A 17 9.15 8.65 13.60
CA ILE A 17 8.42 8.83 12.35
C ILE A 17 7.97 10.29 12.25
N VAL A 18 8.21 10.93 11.11
CA VAL A 18 7.85 12.32 10.87
C VAL A 18 6.94 12.43 9.63
N PRO A 19 5.89 13.26 9.65
CA PRO A 19 5.07 13.51 8.47
C PRO A 19 5.87 14.33 7.43
N LEU A 20 5.55 14.12 6.17
CA LEU A 20 6.08 14.92 5.06
C LEU A 20 5.05 15.95 4.62
N ASP A 21 5.48 17.21 4.46
CA ASP A 21 4.64 18.28 3.92
C ASP A 21 4.53 18.20 2.39
N LEU A 22 5.65 17.92 1.73
CA LEU A 22 5.71 17.63 0.30
C LEU A 22 5.93 16.13 0.11
N TRP A 23 4.93 15.46 -0.48
CA TRP A 23 5.00 14.02 -0.71
C TRP A 23 5.77 13.70 -1.98
N TYR A 24 5.38 14.35 -3.11
CA TYR A 24 5.99 14.16 -4.42
C TYR A 24 6.12 15.47 -5.14
N ARG A 25 7.22 15.65 -5.88
CA ARG A 25 7.38 16.72 -6.87
C ARG A 25 7.53 16.12 -8.25
N PHE A 26 6.57 16.41 -9.11
CA PHE A 26 6.63 16.06 -10.53
C PHE A 26 7.28 17.19 -11.29
N VAL A 27 8.30 16.86 -12.08
CA VAL A 27 8.99 17.82 -12.95
C VAL A 27 8.79 17.36 -14.40
N PHE A 28 8.17 18.20 -15.20
CA PHE A 28 7.90 17.92 -16.61
C PHE A 28 9.03 18.45 -17.49
N SER A 29 9.16 17.90 -18.71
CA SER A 29 10.22 18.24 -19.66
C SER A 29 10.28 19.71 -20.05
N ASN A 30 9.15 20.43 -19.95
CA ASN A 30 9.07 21.89 -20.20
C ASN A 30 9.38 22.74 -18.95
N GLY A 31 9.83 22.12 -17.84
CA GLY A 31 10.17 22.80 -16.59
C GLY A 31 8.99 23.03 -15.63
N ASP A 32 7.75 22.68 -16.02
CA ASP A 32 6.60 22.77 -15.10
C ASP A 32 6.79 21.83 -13.92
N LYS A 33 6.33 22.30 -12.75
CA LYS A 33 6.37 21.52 -11.51
C LYS A 33 4.99 21.43 -10.91
N PHE A 34 4.63 20.20 -10.47
CA PHE A 34 3.44 19.93 -9.69
C PHE A 34 3.88 19.36 -8.33
N ASP A 35 3.53 20.05 -7.27
CA ASP A 35 3.79 19.62 -5.89
C ASP A 35 2.55 18.93 -5.34
N TYR A 36 2.72 17.66 -4.98
CA TYR A 36 1.65 16.80 -4.48
C TYR A 36 1.79 16.64 -2.98
N ASN A 37 0.73 16.94 -2.25
CA ASN A 37 0.63 16.79 -0.80
C ASN A 37 -0.81 16.43 -0.37
N GLY A 38 -1.07 16.42 0.95
CA GLY A 38 -2.40 16.09 1.50
C GLY A 38 -3.29 17.29 1.77
N ASP A 39 -2.79 18.51 1.63
CA ASP A 39 -3.55 19.73 1.92
C ASP A 39 -4.51 20.09 0.76
N ASP A 40 -5.80 20.19 1.08
CA ASP A 40 -6.83 20.41 0.06
C ASP A 40 -6.68 21.74 -0.67
N LYS A 41 -6.25 22.80 0.03
CA LYS A 41 -6.07 24.13 -0.56
C LYS A 41 -4.85 24.17 -1.49
N SER A 42 -3.75 23.58 -1.05
CA SER A 42 -2.56 23.42 -1.88
C SER A 42 -2.84 22.61 -3.14
N MET A 43 -3.57 21.49 -3.01
CA MET A 43 -3.93 20.66 -4.15
C MET A 43 -4.88 21.38 -5.11
N GLU A 44 -5.82 22.20 -4.60
CA GLU A 44 -6.66 23.05 -5.45
C GLU A 44 -5.82 24.02 -6.28
N GLU A 45 -4.89 24.73 -5.64
CA GLU A 45 -3.98 25.65 -6.31
C GLU A 45 -3.13 24.95 -7.37
N GLN A 46 -2.55 23.80 -7.04
CA GLN A 46 -1.75 22.99 -7.97
C GLN A 46 -2.56 22.50 -9.16
N VAL A 47 -3.74 21.96 -8.95
CA VAL A 47 -4.60 21.48 -10.06
C VAL A 47 -5.03 22.65 -10.95
N LYS A 48 -5.51 23.74 -10.36
CA LYS A 48 -5.96 24.93 -11.12
C LYS A 48 -4.85 25.60 -11.90
N LYS A 49 -3.60 25.54 -11.43
CA LYS A 49 -2.42 26.03 -12.16
C LYS A 49 -2.25 25.32 -13.52
N PHE A 50 -2.57 24.04 -13.61
CA PHE A 50 -2.46 23.26 -14.85
C PHE A 50 -3.73 23.30 -15.67
N ASN A 51 -4.89 23.18 -15.03
CA ASN A 51 -6.20 23.30 -15.67
C ASN A 51 -7.30 23.58 -14.63
N PRO A 52 -7.84 24.81 -14.56
CA PRO A 52 -8.89 25.15 -13.62
C PRO A 52 -10.14 24.28 -13.71
N SER A 53 -10.51 23.81 -14.91
CA SER A 53 -11.69 22.98 -15.14
C SER A 53 -11.55 21.53 -14.61
N ASP A 54 -10.32 21.08 -14.32
CA ASP A 54 -10.07 19.74 -13.78
C ASP A 54 -10.22 19.66 -12.25
N TYR A 55 -10.43 20.80 -11.55
CA TYR A 55 -10.52 20.76 -10.08
C TYR A 55 -11.74 19.97 -9.58
N ASP A 56 -12.91 20.17 -10.21
CA ASP A 56 -14.08 19.36 -9.86
C ASP A 56 -13.91 17.90 -10.23
N GLY A 57 -13.23 17.63 -11.35
CA GLY A 57 -12.81 16.28 -11.73
C GLY A 57 -11.90 15.63 -10.67
N TYR A 58 -10.93 16.38 -10.15
CA TYR A 58 -10.05 15.92 -9.07
C TYR A 58 -10.85 15.55 -7.80
N LYS A 59 -11.74 16.42 -7.33
CA LYS A 59 -12.60 16.12 -6.17
C LYS A 59 -13.44 14.84 -6.38
N ASN A 60 -14.03 14.71 -7.57
CA ASN A 60 -14.81 13.53 -7.92
C ASN A 60 -13.95 12.26 -7.99
N LEU A 61 -12.71 12.35 -8.49
CA LEU A 61 -11.74 11.26 -8.49
C LEU A 61 -11.42 10.84 -7.04
N VAL A 62 -11.07 11.77 -6.15
CA VAL A 62 -10.80 11.49 -4.74
C VAL A 62 -11.98 10.79 -4.09
N ASN A 63 -13.20 11.30 -4.25
CA ASN A 63 -14.43 10.69 -3.71
C ASN A 63 -14.69 9.28 -4.28
N PHE A 64 -14.29 9.04 -5.53
CA PHE A 64 -14.42 7.72 -6.13
C PHE A 64 -13.37 6.75 -5.59
N THR A 65 -12.13 7.23 -5.38
CA THR A 65 -11.04 6.41 -4.80
C THR A 65 -11.31 6.05 -3.34
N GLU A 66 -12.03 6.89 -2.59
CA GLU A 66 -12.54 6.53 -1.26
C GLU A 66 -13.43 5.28 -1.28
N LYS A 67 -14.34 5.18 -2.26
CA LYS A 67 -15.20 4.01 -2.40
C LYS A 67 -14.40 2.75 -2.73
N ILE A 68 -13.34 2.88 -3.54
CA ILE A 68 -12.43 1.77 -3.85
C ILE A 68 -11.66 1.38 -2.58
N PHE A 69 -11.15 2.37 -1.83
CA PHE A 69 -10.44 2.15 -0.57
C PHE A 69 -11.31 1.40 0.44
N ASN A 70 -12.54 1.88 0.69
CA ASN A 70 -13.44 1.24 1.63
C ASN A 70 -13.74 -0.21 1.23
N LYS A 71 -13.92 -0.50 -0.07
CA LYS A 71 -14.14 -1.86 -0.52
C LYS A 71 -12.88 -2.72 -0.50
N GLY A 72 -11.79 -2.22 -1.06
CA GLY A 72 -10.56 -2.98 -1.23
C GLY A 72 -9.75 -3.14 0.06
N PHE A 73 -9.63 -2.06 0.81
CA PHE A 73 -8.81 -2.03 2.02
C PHE A 73 -9.62 -2.34 3.30
N THR A 74 -10.80 -1.73 3.46
CA THR A 74 -11.57 -1.90 4.71
C THR A 74 -12.36 -3.22 4.71
N ASP A 75 -13.04 -3.56 3.60
CA ASP A 75 -13.93 -4.73 3.57
C ASP A 75 -13.21 -6.04 3.23
N LEU A 76 -12.16 -5.99 2.41
CA LEU A 76 -11.58 -7.19 1.78
C LEU A 76 -10.15 -7.50 2.22
N SER A 77 -9.42 -6.60 2.88
CA SER A 77 -7.99 -6.80 3.18
C SER A 77 -7.71 -8.01 4.10
N ASP A 78 -8.65 -8.33 4.99
CA ASP A 78 -8.57 -9.45 5.94
C ASP A 78 -9.28 -10.73 5.47
N LYS A 79 -9.85 -10.73 4.26
CA LYS A 79 -10.61 -11.86 3.74
C LYS A 79 -9.74 -12.75 2.84
N PRO A 80 -9.69 -14.05 3.10
CA PRO A 80 -8.99 -14.99 2.23
C PRO A 80 -9.74 -15.17 0.91
N PHE A 81 -9.02 -15.02 -0.22
CA PHE A 81 -9.56 -15.24 -1.57
C PHE A 81 -9.40 -16.70 -2.03
N ASN A 82 -9.58 -17.65 -1.14
CA ASN A 82 -9.46 -19.09 -1.40
C ASN A 82 -10.79 -19.78 -1.74
N ASN A 83 -11.91 -19.04 -1.71
CA ASN A 83 -13.24 -19.58 -1.99
C ASN A 83 -13.82 -18.94 -3.25
N LEU A 84 -14.08 -19.78 -4.27
CA LEU A 84 -14.60 -19.34 -5.57
C LEU A 84 -15.97 -18.63 -5.43
N ILE A 85 -16.85 -19.13 -4.57
CA ILE A 85 -18.18 -18.54 -4.34
C ILE A 85 -18.03 -17.15 -3.73
N PHE A 86 -17.10 -16.98 -2.77
CA PHE A 86 -16.78 -15.67 -2.19
C PHE A 86 -16.27 -14.69 -3.26
N MET A 87 -15.35 -15.15 -4.13
CA MET A 87 -14.81 -14.35 -5.22
C MET A 87 -15.91 -13.91 -6.19
N MET A 88 -16.78 -14.81 -6.60
CA MET A 88 -17.92 -14.50 -7.47
C MET A 88 -18.87 -13.47 -6.87
N LYS A 89 -19.12 -13.51 -5.57
CA LYS A 89 -19.93 -12.51 -4.86
C LYS A 89 -19.33 -11.10 -4.90
N GLN A 90 -18.02 -10.95 -5.10
CA GLN A 90 -17.37 -9.63 -5.21
C GLN A 90 -17.51 -9.01 -6.60
N ILE A 91 -17.78 -9.81 -7.64
CA ILE A 91 -17.83 -9.33 -9.04
C ILE A 91 -18.73 -8.10 -9.23
N PRO A 92 -19.98 -8.05 -8.72
CA PRO A 92 -20.83 -6.87 -8.90
C PRO A 92 -20.22 -5.59 -8.31
N SER A 93 -19.59 -5.69 -7.14
CA SER A 93 -18.90 -4.57 -6.49
C SER A 93 -17.69 -4.11 -7.30
N LEU A 94 -16.88 -5.04 -7.78
CA LEU A 94 -15.70 -4.75 -8.59
C LEU A 94 -16.08 -4.11 -9.93
N LEU A 95 -17.17 -4.56 -10.56
CA LEU A 95 -17.69 -3.93 -11.77
C LEU A 95 -18.18 -2.52 -11.53
N LYS A 96 -18.93 -2.29 -10.44
CA LYS A 96 -19.40 -0.95 -10.02
C LYS A 96 -18.22 0.00 -9.75
N LEU A 97 -17.13 -0.51 -9.21
CA LEU A 97 -15.89 0.23 -8.95
C LEU A 97 -14.98 0.31 -10.19
N LYS A 98 -15.45 -0.16 -11.35
CA LYS A 98 -14.73 -0.10 -12.63
C LYS A 98 -13.34 -0.77 -12.58
N SER A 99 -13.17 -1.79 -11.76
CA SER A 99 -11.87 -2.48 -11.55
C SER A 99 -11.30 -3.15 -12.81
N TYR A 100 -12.12 -3.31 -13.85
CA TYR A 100 -11.71 -3.78 -15.16
C TYR A 100 -10.94 -2.74 -15.99
N LYS A 101 -10.97 -1.47 -15.58
CA LYS A 101 -10.18 -0.41 -16.24
C LYS A 101 -8.75 -0.39 -15.72
N SER A 102 -7.83 0.19 -16.49
CA SER A 102 -6.53 0.58 -15.97
C SER A 102 -6.62 1.85 -15.11
N VAL A 103 -5.62 2.08 -14.26
CA VAL A 103 -5.52 3.31 -13.45
C VAL A 103 -5.59 4.54 -14.34
N TYR A 104 -4.76 4.59 -15.40
CA TYR A 104 -4.75 5.72 -16.32
C TYR A 104 -6.11 5.94 -17.00
N SER A 105 -6.77 4.86 -17.45
CA SER A 105 -8.10 4.94 -18.05
C SER A 105 -9.17 5.44 -17.08
N LEU A 106 -9.10 5.04 -15.81
CA LEU A 106 -10.01 5.55 -14.77
C LEU A 106 -9.78 7.04 -14.53
N VAL A 107 -8.54 7.46 -14.30
CA VAL A 107 -8.18 8.86 -14.06
C VAL A 107 -8.59 9.75 -15.24
N SER A 108 -8.43 9.28 -16.47
CA SER A 108 -8.83 10.00 -17.69
C SER A 108 -10.33 10.27 -17.80
N ASN A 109 -11.18 9.58 -17.05
CA ASN A 109 -12.62 9.91 -17.00
C ASN A 109 -12.93 11.14 -16.16
N TYR A 110 -12.00 11.59 -15.31
CA TYR A 110 -12.18 12.70 -14.38
C TYR A 110 -11.29 13.89 -14.73
N ILE A 111 -10.13 13.65 -15.32
CA ILE A 111 -9.09 14.65 -15.58
C ILE A 111 -8.88 14.78 -17.08
N SER A 112 -8.92 16.00 -17.60
CA SER A 112 -8.72 16.28 -19.03
C SER A 112 -7.27 16.62 -19.37
N ASN A 113 -6.54 17.31 -18.49
CA ASN A 113 -5.15 17.69 -18.68
C ASN A 113 -4.22 16.48 -18.60
N GLU A 114 -3.38 16.29 -19.63
CA GLU A 114 -2.51 15.10 -19.72
C GLU A 114 -1.46 15.05 -18.61
N LYS A 115 -0.88 16.19 -18.20
CA LYS A 115 0.10 16.22 -17.10
C LYS A 115 -0.53 15.81 -15.78
N LEU A 116 -1.75 16.31 -15.50
CA LEU A 116 -2.50 15.89 -14.30
C LEU A 116 -2.91 14.41 -14.35
N ARG A 117 -3.26 13.87 -15.53
CA ARG A 117 -3.48 12.42 -15.66
C ARG A 117 -2.25 11.61 -15.25
N ARG A 118 -1.05 12.03 -15.67
CA ARG A 118 0.21 11.38 -15.28
C ARG A 118 0.44 11.46 -13.77
N VAL A 119 0.20 12.62 -13.17
CA VAL A 119 0.33 12.81 -11.72
C VAL A 119 -0.59 11.85 -10.97
N PHE A 120 -1.89 11.86 -11.24
CA PHE A 120 -2.86 11.07 -10.50
C PHE A 120 -2.89 9.58 -10.87
N SER A 121 -2.14 9.17 -11.90
CA SER A 121 -2.01 7.76 -12.29
C SER A 121 -0.71 7.11 -11.79
N MET A 122 0.14 7.79 -11.05
CA MET A 122 1.48 7.30 -10.72
C MET A 122 1.51 6.17 -9.69
N HIS A 123 0.48 6.04 -8.88
CA HIS A 123 0.46 5.15 -7.71
C HIS A 123 0.83 3.67 -7.99
N PRO A 124 0.45 3.04 -9.12
CA PRO A 124 0.93 1.71 -9.47
C PRO A 124 2.44 1.57 -9.52
N LEU A 125 3.18 2.65 -9.85
CA LEU A 125 4.64 2.63 -9.91
C LEU A 125 5.27 2.32 -8.54
N LEU A 126 4.60 2.69 -7.44
CA LEU A 126 5.05 2.41 -6.08
C LEU A 126 5.14 0.91 -5.76
N VAL A 127 4.39 0.10 -6.50
CA VAL A 127 4.33 -1.36 -6.36
C VAL A 127 4.82 -2.08 -7.62
N GLY A 128 5.58 -1.39 -8.48
CA GLY A 128 6.15 -1.96 -9.71
C GLY A 128 5.15 -2.17 -10.85
N GLY A 129 3.95 -1.59 -10.77
CA GLY A 129 2.91 -1.73 -11.78
C GLY A 129 2.94 -0.63 -12.85
N ASN A 130 2.52 -0.96 -14.07
CA ASN A 130 2.36 0.00 -15.15
C ASN A 130 0.96 0.64 -15.09
N PRO A 131 0.80 1.98 -14.97
CA PRO A 131 -0.49 2.66 -14.89
C PRO A 131 -1.45 2.37 -16.05
N PHE A 132 -0.93 2.04 -17.21
CA PHE A 132 -1.75 1.76 -18.41
C PHE A 132 -2.33 0.34 -18.44
N SER A 133 -1.79 -0.59 -17.67
CA SER A 133 -2.26 -1.99 -17.61
C SER A 133 -2.70 -2.44 -16.22
N THR A 134 -2.23 -1.78 -15.15
CA THR A 134 -2.61 -2.13 -13.78
C THR A 134 -4.07 -1.75 -13.50
N THR A 135 -4.81 -2.65 -12.86
CA THR A 135 -6.22 -2.43 -12.49
C THR A 135 -6.44 -1.14 -11.69
N SER A 136 -7.54 -0.46 -11.97
CA SER A 136 -7.91 0.79 -11.30
C SER A 136 -8.13 0.67 -9.79
N ILE A 137 -8.17 -0.54 -9.23
CA ILE A 137 -8.21 -0.75 -7.78
C ILE A 137 -7.04 -0.03 -7.10
N TYR A 138 -5.86 0.01 -7.72
CA TYR A 138 -4.68 0.68 -7.16
C TYR A 138 -4.83 2.20 -7.00
N THR A 139 -5.87 2.82 -7.56
CA THR A 139 -6.19 4.22 -7.24
C THR A 139 -6.64 4.43 -5.80
N LEU A 140 -6.96 3.35 -5.06
CA LEU A 140 -7.21 3.44 -3.63
C LEU A 140 -6.05 4.10 -2.86
N ILE A 141 -4.81 3.97 -3.38
CA ILE A 141 -3.62 4.55 -2.75
C ILE A 141 -3.73 6.07 -2.68
N LEU A 142 -4.33 6.73 -3.69
CA LEU A 142 -4.58 8.17 -3.67
C LEU A 142 -5.40 8.59 -2.43
N PHE A 143 -6.46 7.84 -2.10
CA PHE A 143 -7.25 8.11 -0.90
C PHE A 143 -6.52 7.69 0.38
N LEU A 144 -5.78 6.58 0.36
CA LEU A 144 -4.98 6.09 1.49
C LEU A 144 -3.97 7.16 1.92
N GLU A 145 -3.21 7.73 0.97
CA GLU A 145 -2.25 8.80 1.23
C GLU A 145 -2.95 10.05 1.79
N LYS A 146 -4.08 10.44 1.20
CA LYS A 146 -4.87 11.58 1.71
C LYS A 146 -5.36 11.35 3.13
N LYS A 147 -5.77 10.13 3.47
CA LYS A 147 -6.34 9.77 4.78
C LYS A 147 -5.29 9.74 5.90
N TRP A 148 -4.11 9.19 5.62
CA TRP A 148 -3.09 8.96 6.65
C TRP A 148 -1.81 9.78 6.45
N GLY A 149 -1.66 10.45 5.32
CA GLY A 149 -0.44 11.16 4.96
C GLY A 149 0.71 10.22 4.59
N ILE A 150 1.81 10.82 4.19
CA ILE A 150 3.07 10.11 3.95
C ILE A 150 4.05 10.52 5.03
N HIS A 151 4.76 9.54 5.57
CA HIS A 151 5.67 9.69 6.68
C HIS A 151 7.05 9.14 6.33
N TYR A 152 8.06 9.75 6.91
CA TYR A 152 9.44 9.30 6.80
C TYR A 152 9.94 8.77 8.16
N SER A 153 10.55 7.59 8.16
CA SER A 153 11.23 7.07 9.34
C SER A 153 12.64 7.65 9.43
N MET A 154 12.93 8.37 10.49
CA MET A 154 14.27 8.94 10.71
C MET A 154 15.31 7.84 10.80
N GLY A 155 16.38 7.97 10.03
CA GLY A 155 17.38 6.92 9.84
C GLY A 155 17.08 5.95 8.70
N GLY A 156 16.03 6.24 7.89
CA GLY A 156 15.62 5.44 6.73
C GLY A 156 14.75 4.23 7.09
N THR A 157 14.35 3.47 6.08
CA THR A 157 13.48 2.28 6.25
C THR A 157 14.12 1.19 7.13
N GLY A 158 15.46 1.10 7.14
CA GLY A 158 16.19 0.19 8.03
C GLY A 158 15.95 0.44 9.51
N SER A 159 15.57 1.67 9.92
CA SER A 159 15.23 1.96 11.32
C SER A 159 13.92 1.29 11.74
N VAL A 160 12.96 1.15 10.81
CA VAL A 160 11.72 0.39 11.05
C VAL A 160 12.01 -1.09 11.25
N VAL A 161 12.92 -1.66 10.43
CA VAL A 161 13.35 -3.06 10.57
C VAL A 161 14.00 -3.30 11.93
N LYS A 162 14.90 -2.40 12.35
CA LYS A 162 15.53 -2.47 13.67
C LYS A 162 14.52 -2.33 14.82
N ALA A 163 13.51 -1.48 14.66
CA ALA A 163 12.44 -1.33 15.63
C ALA A 163 11.63 -2.62 15.80
N LEU A 164 11.31 -3.30 14.69
CA LEU A 164 10.65 -4.60 14.70
C LEU A 164 11.54 -5.69 15.32
N GLU A 165 12.83 -5.74 14.95
CA GLU A 165 13.80 -6.70 15.54
C GLU A 165 13.89 -6.51 17.07
N LYS A 166 13.96 -5.26 17.54
CA LYS A 166 13.98 -4.95 18.97
C LYS A 166 12.70 -5.44 19.66
N LEU A 167 11.51 -5.17 19.08
CA LEU A 167 10.25 -5.66 19.63
C LEU A 167 10.22 -7.20 19.68
N MET A 168 10.67 -7.89 18.63
CA MET A 168 10.72 -9.36 18.58
C MET A 168 11.60 -9.92 19.70
N ILE A 169 12.75 -9.29 19.95
CA ILE A 169 13.67 -9.71 21.05
C ILE A 169 13.01 -9.52 22.41
N GLU A 170 12.35 -8.38 22.64
CA GLU A 170 11.63 -8.10 23.89
C GLU A 170 10.48 -9.09 24.14
N GLU A 171 9.83 -9.56 23.07
CA GLU A 171 8.78 -10.60 23.12
C GLU A 171 9.33 -12.03 23.11
N ASN A 172 10.64 -12.21 23.36
CA ASN A 172 11.33 -13.51 23.39
C ASN A 172 11.21 -14.33 22.10
N ILE A 173 11.04 -13.66 20.95
CA ILE A 173 11.01 -14.31 19.64
C ILE A 173 12.46 -14.62 19.22
N LYS A 174 12.74 -15.89 18.92
CA LYS A 174 14.05 -16.31 18.46
C LYS A 174 14.23 -16.02 16.99
N ILE A 175 15.17 -15.14 16.66
CA ILE A 175 15.58 -14.84 15.29
C ILE A 175 16.80 -15.69 14.94
N ILE A 176 16.74 -16.43 13.83
CA ILE A 176 17.84 -17.26 13.33
C ILE A 176 18.23 -16.67 11.97
N LYS A 177 19.44 -16.12 11.87
CA LYS A 177 20.01 -15.57 10.63
C LYS A 177 20.80 -16.68 9.90
N ASP A 178 21.09 -16.47 8.62
CA ASP A 178 21.83 -17.40 7.76
C ASP A 178 21.22 -18.83 7.75
N ALA A 179 19.87 -18.89 7.77
CA ALA A 179 19.08 -20.11 7.88
C ALA A 179 18.11 -20.22 6.70
N GLU A 180 18.58 -20.83 5.61
CA GLU A 180 17.73 -21.13 4.46
C GLU A 180 16.77 -22.27 4.81
N VAL A 181 15.45 -22.00 4.75
CA VAL A 181 14.44 -23.06 4.89
C VAL A 181 14.37 -23.83 3.57
N THR A 182 14.84 -25.07 3.58
CA THR A 182 14.90 -25.92 2.39
C THR A 182 13.70 -26.86 2.25
N GLU A 183 12.98 -27.12 3.34
CA GLU A 183 11.82 -28.02 3.34
C GLU A 183 10.89 -27.73 4.50
N ILE A 184 9.57 -27.81 4.26
CA ILE A 184 8.55 -27.88 5.31
C ILE A 184 8.19 -29.34 5.53
N LEU A 185 8.51 -29.84 6.72
CA LEU A 185 8.31 -31.24 7.06
C LEU A 185 6.85 -31.50 7.41
N THR A 186 6.27 -32.50 6.76
CA THR A 186 4.87 -32.89 6.98
C THR A 186 4.75 -34.39 7.22
N GLU A 187 3.86 -34.79 8.12
CA GLU A 187 3.46 -36.17 8.35
C GLU A 187 1.94 -36.23 8.48
N ASN A 188 1.31 -37.20 7.79
CA ASN A 188 -0.14 -37.36 7.78
C ASN A 188 -0.91 -36.03 7.51
N LYS A 189 -0.44 -35.24 6.55
CA LYS A 189 -0.99 -33.91 6.17
C LYS A 189 -0.94 -32.86 7.28
N LYS A 190 -0.10 -33.06 8.30
CA LYS A 190 0.14 -32.08 9.36
C LYS A 190 1.58 -31.63 9.32
N VAL A 191 1.82 -30.35 9.57
CA VAL A 191 3.16 -29.78 9.70
C VAL A 191 3.82 -30.37 10.95
N LYS A 192 5.12 -30.67 10.85
CA LYS A 192 5.97 -31.15 11.94
C LYS A 192 7.14 -30.20 12.22
N GLY A 193 7.44 -29.32 11.29
CA GLY A 193 8.56 -28.38 11.42
C GLY A 193 9.15 -28.00 10.09
N ILE A 194 10.37 -27.52 10.15
CA ILE A 194 11.14 -27.08 8.99
C ILE A 194 12.55 -27.71 9.00
N LYS A 195 13.14 -27.83 7.81
CA LYS A 195 14.53 -28.19 7.63
C LYS A 195 15.30 -26.97 7.13
N ILE A 196 16.38 -26.62 7.81
CA ILE A 196 17.26 -25.50 7.44
C ILE A 196 18.63 -25.98 6.99
N ASN A 197 19.17 -25.32 5.96
CA ASN A 197 20.49 -25.60 5.39
C ASN A 197 20.69 -27.09 5.07
N ASN A 198 19.64 -27.78 4.59
CA ASN A 198 19.62 -29.19 4.24
C ASN A 198 20.00 -30.18 5.38
N SER A 199 20.17 -29.73 6.61
CA SER A 199 20.68 -30.58 7.69
C SER A 199 19.91 -30.48 9.01
N LYS A 200 19.63 -29.26 9.48
CA LYS A 200 19.06 -29.03 10.80
C LYS A 200 17.53 -29.01 10.74
N ILE A 201 16.90 -29.76 11.62
CA ILE A 201 15.44 -29.79 11.79
C ILE A 201 15.04 -28.92 12.98
N ILE A 202 14.02 -28.09 12.78
CA ILE A 202 13.32 -27.36 13.84
C ILE A 202 11.88 -27.84 13.85
N ASN A 203 11.46 -28.44 14.94
CA ASN A 203 10.09 -28.89 15.12
C ASN A 203 9.19 -27.70 15.41
N SER A 204 7.99 -27.70 14.83
CA SER A 204 6.96 -26.69 15.03
C SER A 204 5.60 -27.26 14.67
N ASP A 205 4.56 -26.86 15.41
CA ASP A 205 3.18 -27.23 15.12
C ASP A 205 2.57 -26.42 13.98
N TYR A 206 3.12 -25.23 13.72
CA TYR A 206 2.68 -24.30 12.66
C TYR A 206 3.88 -23.73 11.93
N VAL A 207 3.73 -23.55 10.63
CA VAL A 207 4.69 -22.83 9.77
C VAL A 207 3.92 -21.81 8.95
N ILE A 208 4.38 -20.57 8.96
CA ILE A 208 3.85 -19.46 8.15
C ILE A 208 4.92 -19.09 7.11
N CYS A 209 4.56 -19.05 5.83
CA CYS A 209 5.44 -18.73 4.70
C CYS A 209 4.78 -17.76 3.71
#